data_fbb842f61030b86616ad0d8e18dd14dc
#
_entry.id   fbb842f61030b86616ad0d8e18dd14dc
#
_cell.length_a   1.000
_cell.length_b   1.000
_cell.length_c   1.000
_cell.angle_alpha   90.00
_cell.angle_beta   90.00
_cell.angle_gamma   90.00
#
_symmetry.space_group_name_H-M   'P 1'
#
loop_
_entity.id
_entity.type
_entity.pdbx_description
1 polymer ?
#
loop_
_entity_poly.entity_id
_entity_poly.type
_entity_poly.pdbx_seq_one_letter_code
_entity_poly.pdbx_strand_id
1 'polypeptide(L)'
;MNLVAQAQHPTQIDSWEVVLMSIVEKISLTTAEYEKITSRYNTLQAILNTAREPILQDAHIFVQGSIGLKTTIKPLSNAEGDMANVDADAIVLLPHAQNADSAEVLDVLKTRFEEGTRTNTPIEPLRRGIRIVYADENPGFHIDVTPARNARGNYQLAGYGNLEVPDRVTGWKNSTPRDYSNWLEQLSKLEIKIIRKMAAGDSVMMESATQEPLPLYEDYVDHK
;
A
#
# COMPACT_ATOMS: atom_id res chain seq x y z
N MET A 1 33.77 -30.13 36.04
CA MET A 1 33.44 -30.35 34.62
C MET A 1 33.01 -29.03 34.02
N ASN A 2 33.91 -28.35 33.30
CA ASN A 2 33.61 -27.07 32.65
C ASN A 2 32.98 -27.37 31.28
N LEU A 3 31.69 -27.13 31.18
CA LEU A 3 31.02 -27.05 29.89
C LEU A 3 31.41 -25.69 29.28
N VAL A 4 32.43 -25.69 28.45
CA VAL A 4 32.69 -24.55 27.54
C VAL A 4 31.59 -24.57 26.53
N ALA A 5 30.68 -23.59 26.63
CA ALA A 5 29.72 -23.32 25.57
C ALA A 5 30.53 -22.95 24.32
N GLN A 6 30.57 -23.84 23.33
CA GLN A 6 31.08 -23.53 22.02
C GLN A 6 30.19 -22.43 21.44
N ALA A 7 30.74 -21.24 21.30
CA ALA A 7 30.10 -20.19 20.54
C ALA A 7 29.84 -20.72 19.11
N GLN A 8 28.59 -20.93 18.77
CA GLN A 8 28.23 -21.28 17.41
C GLN A 8 28.61 -20.08 16.52
N HIS A 9 29.53 -20.30 15.59
CA HIS A 9 29.81 -19.31 14.57
C HIS A 9 28.52 -19.06 13.80
N PRO A 10 28.12 -17.80 13.60
CA PRO A 10 26.94 -17.50 12.79
C PRO A 10 27.09 -18.19 11.44
N THR A 11 26.05 -18.90 11.02
CA THR A 11 26.05 -19.52 9.70
C THR A 11 26.06 -18.42 8.63
N GLN A 12 26.55 -18.73 7.44
CA GLN A 12 26.54 -17.75 6.34
C GLN A 12 25.11 -17.24 6.04
N ILE A 13 24.10 -18.05 6.27
CA ILE A 13 22.68 -17.70 6.13
C ILE A 13 22.30 -16.62 7.15
N ASP A 14 22.69 -16.80 8.43
CA ASP A 14 22.40 -15.83 9.48
C ASP A 14 23.05 -14.46 9.17
N SER A 15 24.24 -14.48 8.55
CA SER A 15 24.90 -13.26 8.09
C SER A 15 24.16 -12.55 6.96
N TRP A 16 23.59 -13.31 6.01
CA TRP A 16 22.77 -12.74 4.95
C TRP A 16 21.44 -12.20 5.44
N GLU A 17 20.80 -12.88 6.40
CA GLU A 17 19.57 -12.37 7.03
C GLU A 17 19.81 -11.02 7.69
N VAL A 18 20.91 -10.87 8.46
CA VAL A 18 21.27 -9.58 9.07
C VAL A 18 21.51 -8.50 8.04
N VAL A 19 22.20 -8.82 6.94
CA VAL A 19 22.42 -7.85 5.85
C VAL A 19 21.10 -7.45 5.20
N LEU A 20 20.23 -8.40 4.89
CA LEU A 20 18.92 -8.13 4.28
C LEU A 20 18.04 -7.29 5.21
N MET A 21 17.97 -7.60 6.49
CA MET A 21 17.25 -6.80 7.48
C MET A 21 17.77 -5.37 7.55
N SER A 22 19.09 -5.19 7.58
CA SER A 22 19.71 -3.86 7.57
C SER A 22 19.41 -3.07 6.29
N ILE A 23 19.30 -3.74 5.14
CA ILE A 23 18.89 -3.11 3.88
C ILE A 23 17.42 -2.68 3.97
N VAL A 24 16.54 -3.59 4.40
CA VAL A 24 15.10 -3.30 4.54
C VAL A 24 14.87 -2.10 5.45
N GLU A 25 15.51 -2.03 6.62
CA GLU A 25 15.42 -0.88 7.52
C GLU A 25 15.83 0.44 6.85
N LYS A 26 16.89 0.41 6.03
CA LYS A 26 17.39 1.61 5.35
C LYS A 26 16.48 2.10 4.24
N ILE A 27 15.85 1.19 3.52
CA ILE A 27 14.98 1.54 2.39
C ILE A 27 13.51 1.71 2.77
N SER A 28 13.09 1.25 3.95
CA SER A 28 11.70 1.37 4.41
C SER A 28 11.38 2.78 4.87
N LEU A 29 10.13 3.19 4.72
CA LEU A 29 9.61 4.40 5.33
C LEU A 29 9.66 4.29 6.86
N THR A 30 9.91 5.40 7.52
CA THR A 30 9.79 5.51 8.98
C THR A 30 8.33 5.57 9.42
N THR A 31 8.06 5.26 10.67
CA THR A 31 6.71 5.41 11.26
C THR A 31 6.16 6.82 11.06
N ALA A 32 6.98 7.85 11.26
CA ALA A 32 6.55 9.24 11.07
C ALA A 32 6.17 9.56 9.63
N GLU A 33 6.87 8.99 8.63
CA GLU A 33 6.53 9.13 7.21
C GLU A 33 5.20 8.43 6.89
N TYR A 34 4.95 7.24 7.43
CA TYR A 34 3.65 6.55 7.32
C TYR A 34 2.51 7.34 7.97
N GLU A 35 2.71 7.85 9.19
CA GLU A 35 1.71 8.68 9.89
C GLU A 35 1.35 9.94 9.08
N LYS A 36 2.35 10.57 8.47
CA LYS A 36 2.16 11.73 7.62
C LYS A 36 1.27 11.39 6.41
N ILE A 37 1.57 10.30 5.70
CA ILE A 37 0.77 9.84 4.55
C ILE A 37 -0.66 9.50 5.02
N THR A 38 -0.80 8.78 6.13
CA THR A 38 -2.11 8.45 6.72
C THR A 38 -2.91 9.69 7.06
N SER A 39 -2.28 10.72 7.62
CA SER A 39 -2.91 12.02 7.89
C SER A 39 -3.46 12.68 6.62
N ARG A 40 -2.77 12.54 5.49
CA ARG A 40 -3.25 13.06 4.20
C ARG A 40 -4.45 12.28 3.67
N TYR A 41 -4.47 10.95 3.78
CA TYR A 41 -5.66 10.16 3.46
C TYR A 41 -6.88 10.61 4.29
N ASN A 42 -6.71 10.84 5.58
CA ASN A 42 -7.76 11.35 6.45
C ASN A 42 -8.24 12.75 6.02
N THR A 43 -7.34 13.61 5.56
CA THR A 43 -7.69 14.92 5.01
C THR A 43 -8.52 14.78 3.74
N LEU A 44 -8.13 13.90 2.82
CA LEU A 44 -8.88 13.64 1.59
C LEU A 44 -10.26 13.06 1.90
N GLN A 45 -10.37 12.14 2.88
CA GLN A 45 -11.66 11.62 3.33
C GLN A 45 -12.55 12.73 3.90
N ALA A 46 -11.98 13.64 4.69
CA ALA A 46 -12.74 14.78 5.24
C ALA A 46 -13.29 15.71 4.14
N ILE A 47 -12.52 15.91 3.05
CA ILE A 47 -13.00 16.64 1.87
C ILE A 47 -14.18 15.92 1.22
N LEU A 48 -14.10 14.61 1.05
CA LEU A 48 -15.20 13.80 0.48
C LEU A 48 -16.45 13.82 1.36
N ASN A 49 -16.29 13.77 2.68
CA ASN A 49 -17.44 13.80 3.63
C ASN A 49 -18.25 15.08 3.56
N THR A 50 -17.69 16.15 3.00
CA THR A 50 -18.39 17.44 2.80
C THR A 50 -18.88 17.65 1.37
N ALA A 51 -18.73 16.65 0.51
CA ALA A 51 -19.17 16.69 -0.87
C ALA A 51 -20.70 16.78 -0.96
N ARG A 52 -21.19 17.60 -1.90
CA ARG A 52 -22.63 17.78 -2.15
C ARG A 52 -23.07 17.09 -3.44
N GLU A 53 -22.12 16.71 -4.25
CA GLU A 53 -22.31 16.01 -5.51
C GLU A 53 -22.90 14.60 -5.24
N PRO A 54 -24.05 14.27 -5.81
CA PRO A 54 -24.71 12.98 -5.52
C PRO A 54 -23.81 11.77 -5.76
N ILE A 55 -22.92 11.85 -6.74
CA ILE A 55 -21.99 10.79 -7.11
C ILE A 55 -20.90 10.55 -6.06
N LEU A 56 -20.59 11.56 -5.21
CA LEU A 56 -19.60 11.50 -4.15
C LEU A 56 -20.21 11.21 -2.78
N GLN A 57 -21.53 11.08 -2.67
CA GLN A 57 -22.16 10.74 -1.40
C GLN A 57 -21.70 9.35 -0.93
N ASP A 58 -21.45 9.23 0.36
CA ASP A 58 -20.93 8.01 0.99
C ASP A 58 -19.60 7.52 0.38
N ALA A 59 -18.85 8.41 -0.27
CA ALA A 59 -17.54 8.10 -0.80
C ALA A 59 -16.58 7.70 0.32
N HIS A 60 -15.85 6.60 0.10
CA HIS A 60 -14.92 6.07 1.09
C HIS A 60 -13.55 5.84 0.48
N ILE A 61 -12.52 6.44 1.08
CA ILE A 61 -11.12 6.27 0.67
C ILE A 61 -10.47 5.10 1.41
N PHE A 62 -9.71 4.30 0.71
CA PHE A 62 -8.85 3.29 1.31
C PHE A 62 -7.50 3.19 0.61
N VAL A 63 -6.50 2.80 1.38
CA VAL A 63 -5.11 2.69 0.93
C VAL A 63 -4.95 1.55 -0.06
N GLN A 64 -4.12 1.76 -1.08
CA GLN A 64 -3.76 0.77 -2.09
C GLN A 64 -2.26 0.85 -2.40
N GLY A 65 -1.83 0.06 -3.37
CA GLY A 65 -0.44 0.06 -3.87
C GLY A 65 0.55 -0.41 -2.82
N SER A 66 1.78 0.07 -2.93
CA SER A 66 2.87 -0.34 -2.06
C SER A 66 2.64 0.02 -0.59
N ILE A 67 1.94 1.12 -0.29
CA ILE A 67 1.55 1.47 1.08
C ILE A 67 0.61 0.41 1.65
N GLY A 68 -0.44 0.04 0.91
CA GLY A 68 -1.39 -0.99 1.33
C GLY A 68 -0.78 -2.39 1.43
N LEU A 69 0.24 -2.68 0.64
CA LEU A 69 0.98 -3.95 0.64
C LEU A 69 2.16 -3.96 1.62
N LYS A 70 2.47 -2.83 2.26
CA LYS A 70 3.63 -2.66 3.17
C LYS A 70 4.98 -2.90 2.49
N THR A 71 5.06 -2.58 1.22
CA THR A 71 6.26 -2.76 0.38
C THR A 71 6.84 -1.45 -0.11
N THR A 72 6.39 -0.32 0.44
CA THR A 72 6.86 1.01 0.06
C THR A 72 8.31 1.21 0.49
N ILE A 73 9.09 1.73 -0.45
CA ILE A 73 10.49 2.10 -0.21
C ILE A 73 10.66 3.62 -0.26
N LYS A 74 11.68 4.10 0.44
CA LYS A 74 12.07 5.52 0.37
C LYS A 74 12.57 5.88 -1.02
N PRO A 75 12.31 7.11 -1.46
CA PRO A 75 12.98 7.65 -2.64
C PRO A 75 14.51 7.62 -2.46
N LEU A 76 15.22 7.47 -3.56
CA LEU A 76 16.67 7.61 -3.54
C LEU A 76 17.06 9.08 -3.25
N SER A 77 18.05 9.30 -2.41
CA SER A 77 18.48 10.63 -1.98
C SER A 77 18.96 11.55 -3.10
N ASN A 78 19.30 10.98 -4.25
CA ASN A 78 19.75 11.68 -5.46
C ASN A 78 18.77 11.54 -6.63
N ALA A 79 17.55 11.07 -6.38
CA ALA A 79 16.53 10.98 -7.42
C ALA A 79 15.96 12.36 -7.72
N GLU A 80 15.47 12.54 -8.94
CA GLU A 80 14.79 13.74 -9.43
C GLU A 80 13.39 13.42 -9.95
N GLY A 81 12.53 14.42 -10.02
CA GLY A 81 11.16 14.27 -10.49
C GLY A 81 10.33 13.32 -9.62
N ASP A 82 9.50 12.51 -10.25
CA ASP A 82 8.60 11.57 -9.55
C ASP A 82 9.35 10.54 -8.68
N MET A 83 10.57 10.18 -9.06
CA MET A 83 11.39 9.24 -8.30
C MET A 83 11.96 9.83 -7.00
N ALA A 84 11.88 11.14 -6.82
CA ALA A 84 12.27 11.82 -5.57
C ALA A 84 11.15 11.83 -4.53
N ASN A 85 9.95 11.39 -4.91
CA ASN A 85 8.77 11.37 -4.06
C ASN A 85 8.38 9.95 -3.66
N VAL A 86 7.75 9.84 -2.51
CA VAL A 86 7.05 8.60 -2.14
C VAL A 86 5.78 8.50 -2.98
N ASP A 87 5.62 7.36 -3.63
CA ASP A 87 4.42 7.04 -4.40
C ASP A 87 3.39 6.38 -3.49
N ALA A 88 2.27 7.03 -3.30
CA ALA A 88 1.17 6.56 -2.48
C ALA A 88 -0.11 6.44 -3.32
N ASP A 89 -0.82 5.33 -3.17
CA ASP A 89 -2.04 5.05 -3.93
C ASP A 89 -3.26 5.01 -3.02
N ALA A 90 -4.37 5.48 -3.53
CA ALA A 90 -5.67 5.40 -2.87
C ALA A 90 -6.78 5.00 -3.85
N ILE A 91 -7.74 4.25 -3.36
CA ILE A 91 -9.02 4.04 -4.03
C ILE A 91 -10.09 4.86 -3.31
N VAL A 92 -10.92 5.56 -4.09
CA VAL A 92 -12.15 6.18 -3.60
C VAL A 92 -13.33 5.35 -4.10
N LEU A 93 -13.91 4.56 -3.22
CA LEU A 93 -15.14 3.82 -3.53
C LEU A 93 -16.31 4.78 -3.57
N LEU A 94 -17.04 4.76 -4.67
CA LEU A 94 -18.20 5.60 -4.96
C LEU A 94 -19.46 4.73 -5.08
N PRO A 95 -20.21 4.53 -4.00
CA PRO A 95 -21.40 3.65 -4.01
C PRO A 95 -22.48 4.11 -5.00
N HIS A 96 -22.57 5.42 -5.24
CA HIS A 96 -23.59 6.03 -6.08
C HIS A 96 -23.18 6.28 -7.55
N ALA A 97 -21.96 5.83 -7.96
CA ALA A 97 -21.46 6.01 -9.31
C ALA A 97 -21.92 4.95 -10.33
N GLN A 98 -22.95 4.16 -10.02
CA GLN A 98 -23.37 3.00 -10.85
C GLN A 98 -23.76 3.39 -12.28
N ASN A 99 -24.36 4.56 -12.47
CA ASN A 99 -24.84 5.04 -13.78
C ASN A 99 -23.98 6.16 -14.35
N ALA A 100 -22.91 6.55 -13.66
CA ALA A 100 -22.06 7.66 -14.07
C ALA A 100 -21.11 7.25 -15.20
N ASP A 101 -20.81 8.21 -16.07
CA ASP A 101 -19.75 8.09 -17.06
C ASP A 101 -18.37 8.10 -16.40
N SER A 102 -17.42 7.38 -16.98
CA SER A 102 -16.08 7.24 -16.40
C SER A 102 -15.28 8.55 -16.40
N ALA A 103 -15.44 9.37 -17.43
CA ALA A 103 -14.78 10.68 -17.51
C ALA A 103 -15.43 11.68 -16.56
N GLU A 104 -16.77 11.68 -16.46
CA GLU A 104 -17.52 12.51 -15.53
C GLU A 104 -17.07 12.29 -14.07
N VAL A 105 -16.94 11.03 -13.65
CA VAL A 105 -16.48 10.68 -12.30
C VAL A 105 -15.10 11.25 -12.00
N LEU A 106 -14.18 11.15 -12.95
CA LEU A 106 -12.83 11.69 -12.82
C LEU A 106 -12.82 13.22 -12.70
N ASP A 107 -13.67 13.89 -13.46
CA ASP A 107 -13.76 15.35 -13.46
C ASP A 107 -14.42 15.88 -12.19
N VAL A 108 -15.49 15.24 -11.73
CA VAL A 108 -16.16 15.58 -10.46
C VAL A 108 -15.21 15.38 -9.29
N LEU A 109 -14.50 14.26 -9.23
CA LEU A 109 -13.55 13.98 -8.16
C LEU A 109 -12.39 15.00 -8.16
N LYS A 110 -11.84 15.32 -9.33
CA LYS A 110 -10.79 16.32 -9.49
C LYS A 110 -11.25 17.68 -8.95
N THR A 111 -12.39 18.17 -9.43
CA THR A 111 -12.96 19.45 -9.01
C THR A 111 -13.16 19.48 -7.49
N ARG A 112 -13.70 18.41 -6.91
CA ARG A 112 -13.92 18.33 -5.47
C ARG A 112 -12.64 18.45 -4.65
N PHE A 113 -11.56 17.81 -5.08
CA PHE A 113 -10.28 17.93 -4.39
C PHE A 113 -9.61 19.29 -4.64
N GLU A 114 -9.77 19.89 -5.82
CA GLU A 114 -9.28 21.26 -6.08
C GLU A 114 -9.94 22.29 -5.16
N GLU A 115 -11.24 22.15 -4.91
CA GLU A 115 -11.98 23.01 -3.99
C GLU A 115 -11.65 22.80 -2.52
N GLY A 116 -11.34 21.55 -2.15
CA GLY A 116 -11.12 21.14 -0.75
C GLY A 116 -9.68 21.17 -0.28
N THR A 117 -8.71 21.18 -1.19
CA THR A 117 -7.27 21.24 -0.84
C THR A 117 -6.78 22.69 -0.70
N ARG A 118 -5.54 22.86 -0.22
CA ARG A 118 -4.91 24.17 -0.16
C ARG A 118 -4.74 24.73 -1.57
N THR A 119 -4.88 26.06 -1.72
CA THR A 119 -4.87 26.79 -3.00
C THR A 119 -3.69 26.46 -3.92
N ASN A 120 -2.56 25.99 -3.38
CA ASN A 120 -1.34 25.70 -4.14
C ASN A 120 -0.99 24.22 -4.21
N THR A 121 -1.93 23.31 -3.88
CA THR A 121 -1.69 21.86 -4.03
C THR A 121 -1.94 21.48 -5.49
N PRO A 122 -0.90 21.07 -6.25
CA PRO A 122 -1.11 20.66 -7.64
C PRO A 122 -1.96 19.38 -7.70
N ILE A 123 -2.98 19.39 -8.56
CA ILE A 123 -3.82 18.23 -8.86
C ILE A 123 -3.76 17.95 -10.35
N GLU A 124 -3.16 16.84 -10.70
CA GLU A 124 -2.89 16.45 -12.08
C GLU A 124 -3.87 15.36 -12.52
N PRO A 125 -4.50 15.50 -13.69
CA PRO A 125 -5.35 14.46 -14.23
C PRO A 125 -4.51 13.29 -14.73
N LEU A 126 -4.86 12.09 -14.29
CA LEU A 126 -4.34 10.84 -14.82
C LEU A 126 -5.39 10.18 -15.73
N ARG A 127 -4.98 9.16 -16.48
CA ARG A 127 -5.89 8.40 -17.32
C ARG A 127 -7.00 7.70 -16.54
N ARG A 128 -6.69 7.22 -15.32
CA ARG A 128 -7.59 6.43 -14.48
C ARG A 128 -7.85 7.04 -13.10
N GLY A 129 -7.31 8.23 -12.85
CA GLY A 129 -7.37 8.86 -11.55
C GLY A 129 -6.93 10.31 -11.59
N ILE A 130 -6.51 10.78 -10.47
CA ILE A 130 -5.89 12.09 -10.27
C ILE A 130 -4.67 11.94 -9.36
N ARG A 131 -3.65 12.75 -9.58
CA ARG A 131 -2.47 12.84 -8.72
C ARG A 131 -2.54 14.12 -7.90
N ILE A 132 -2.37 13.99 -6.59
CA ILE A 132 -2.28 15.11 -5.65
C ILE A 132 -0.83 15.20 -5.17
N VAL A 133 -0.15 16.31 -5.47
CA VAL A 133 1.30 16.44 -5.23
C VAL A 133 1.55 17.24 -3.95
N TYR A 134 2.31 16.66 -3.02
CA TYR A 134 2.73 17.26 -1.76
C TYR A 134 4.25 17.54 -1.80
N ALA A 135 4.67 18.41 -2.72
CA ALA A 135 6.10 18.70 -2.98
C ALA A 135 6.76 19.52 -1.86
N ASP A 136 6.00 20.18 -1.01
CA ASP A 136 6.47 20.96 0.15
C ASP A 136 6.79 20.10 1.37
N GLU A 137 6.55 18.80 1.30
CA GLU A 137 6.88 17.82 2.34
C GLU A 137 8.32 17.29 2.18
N ASN A 138 8.90 16.75 3.24
CA ASN A 138 10.22 16.12 3.20
C ASN A 138 10.19 14.74 3.87
N PRO A 139 10.38 13.63 3.13
CA PRO A 139 10.45 13.60 1.66
C PRO A 139 9.14 14.07 1.03
N GLY A 140 9.20 14.59 -0.18
CA GLY A 140 8.00 14.85 -0.98
C GLY A 140 7.24 13.55 -1.24
N PHE A 141 5.94 13.65 -1.43
CA PHE A 141 5.12 12.52 -1.87
C PHE A 141 3.95 12.98 -2.72
N HIS A 142 3.40 12.07 -3.47
CA HIS A 142 2.13 12.26 -4.14
C HIS A 142 1.17 11.13 -3.82
N ILE A 143 -0.11 11.43 -3.95
CA ILE A 143 -1.17 10.43 -3.79
C ILE A 143 -1.90 10.30 -5.12
N ASP A 144 -1.81 9.13 -5.74
CA ASP A 144 -2.58 8.77 -6.91
C ASP A 144 -3.94 8.23 -6.46
N VAL A 145 -4.98 8.99 -6.71
CA VAL A 145 -6.34 8.67 -6.29
C VAL A 145 -7.12 8.13 -7.48
N THR A 146 -7.52 6.88 -7.39
CA THR A 146 -8.35 6.20 -8.39
C THR A 146 -9.76 6.01 -7.85
N PRO A 147 -10.80 6.62 -8.45
CA PRO A 147 -12.17 6.31 -8.08
C PRO A 147 -12.54 4.90 -8.52
N ALA A 148 -13.44 4.27 -7.78
CA ALA A 148 -13.97 2.95 -8.10
C ALA A 148 -15.45 2.87 -7.76
N ARG A 149 -16.18 2.01 -8.47
CA ARG A 149 -17.56 1.63 -8.15
C ARG A 149 -17.68 0.13 -8.04
N ASN A 150 -18.75 -0.37 -7.44
CA ASN A 150 -19.04 -1.80 -7.48
C ASN A 150 -19.29 -2.25 -8.93
N ALA A 151 -18.70 -3.37 -9.31
CA ALA A 151 -18.88 -3.90 -10.66
C ALA A 151 -20.35 -4.24 -10.93
N ARG A 152 -20.79 -3.99 -12.16
CA ARG A 152 -22.10 -4.39 -12.65
C ARG A 152 -22.09 -5.87 -12.99
N GLY A 153 -22.82 -6.68 -12.23
CA GLY A 153 -22.97 -8.11 -12.48
C GLY A 153 -22.70 -8.98 -11.25
N ASN A 154 -23.01 -10.28 -11.37
CA ASN A 154 -22.90 -11.28 -10.29
C ASN A 154 -21.45 -11.77 -10.07
N TYR A 155 -20.49 -10.89 -10.02
CA TYR A 155 -19.12 -11.26 -9.66
C TYR A 155 -18.94 -11.27 -8.14
N GLN A 156 -19.83 -11.97 -7.45
CA GLN A 156 -19.61 -12.30 -6.04
C GLN A 156 -18.69 -13.52 -5.95
N LEU A 157 -17.42 -13.32 -6.18
CA LEU A 157 -16.42 -14.27 -5.75
C LEU A 157 -16.16 -14.03 -4.26
N ALA A 158 -16.68 -14.95 -3.45
CA ALA A 158 -16.24 -15.19 -2.07
C ALA A 158 -16.18 -13.97 -1.12
N GLY A 159 -17.20 -13.11 -1.15
CA GLY A 159 -17.36 -12.04 -0.14
C GLY A 159 -16.56 -10.75 -0.41
N TYR A 160 -15.73 -10.71 -1.44
CA TYR A 160 -15.05 -9.51 -1.92
C TYR A 160 -15.75 -9.03 -3.19
N GLY A 161 -16.35 -7.84 -3.14
CA GLY A 161 -17.00 -7.28 -4.32
C GLY A 161 -15.95 -6.89 -5.37
N ASN A 162 -16.13 -7.33 -6.61
CA ASN A 162 -15.35 -6.82 -7.73
C ASN A 162 -15.67 -5.33 -7.91
N LEU A 163 -14.63 -4.55 -8.18
CA LEU A 163 -14.74 -3.13 -8.45
C LEU A 163 -14.51 -2.86 -9.93
N GLU A 164 -15.01 -1.73 -10.40
CA GLU A 164 -14.65 -1.14 -11.67
C GLU A 164 -13.97 0.20 -11.42
N VAL A 165 -12.88 0.46 -12.15
CA VAL A 165 -12.17 1.73 -12.14
C VAL A 165 -12.39 2.45 -13.48
N PRO A 166 -12.45 3.78 -13.51
CA PRO A 166 -12.65 4.52 -14.74
C PRO A 166 -11.38 4.57 -15.58
N ASP A 167 -11.58 4.63 -16.88
CA ASP A 167 -10.54 4.94 -17.85
C ASP A 167 -11.12 5.99 -18.81
N ARG A 168 -10.48 7.14 -18.94
CA ARG A 168 -10.98 8.27 -19.76
C ARG A 168 -11.21 7.91 -21.23
N VAL A 169 -10.50 6.89 -21.73
CA VAL A 169 -10.54 6.51 -23.13
C VAL A 169 -11.46 5.34 -23.39
N THR A 170 -11.45 4.34 -22.48
CA THR A 170 -12.10 3.06 -22.73
C THR A 170 -13.25 2.74 -21.77
N GLY A 171 -13.66 3.71 -20.95
CA GLY A 171 -14.75 3.54 -19.99
C GLY A 171 -14.35 2.72 -18.75
N TRP A 172 -15.31 2.14 -18.09
CA TRP A 172 -15.10 1.37 -16.87
C TRP A 172 -14.37 0.05 -17.11
N LYS A 173 -13.44 -0.30 -16.24
CA LYS A 173 -12.61 -1.51 -16.29
C LYS A 173 -12.67 -2.27 -14.98
N ASN A 174 -12.80 -3.58 -15.05
CA ASN A 174 -12.74 -4.43 -13.85
C ASN A 174 -11.40 -4.29 -13.14
N SER A 175 -11.46 -4.26 -11.81
CA SER A 175 -10.30 -4.15 -10.94
C SER A 175 -10.57 -4.83 -9.59
N THR A 176 -9.53 -5.34 -8.95
CA THR A 176 -9.63 -6.09 -7.67
C THR A 176 -8.63 -5.57 -6.63
N PRO A 177 -8.58 -4.27 -6.36
CA PRO A 177 -7.53 -3.70 -5.48
C PRO A 177 -7.57 -4.25 -4.05
N ARG A 178 -8.74 -4.51 -3.49
CA ARG A 178 -8.89 -5.10 -2.14
C ARG A 178 -8.55 -6.57 -2.11
N ASP A 179 -8.98 -7.32 -3.11
CA ASP A 179 -8.81 -8.78 -3.13
C ASP A 179 -7.34 -9.15 -3.16
N TYR A 180 -6.53 -8.41 -3.93
CA TYR A 180 -5.10 -8.63 -4.00
C TYR A 180 -4.42 -8.35 -2.65
N SER A 181 -4.72 -7.23 -2.00
CA SER A 181 -4.15 -6.88 -0.70
C SER A 181 -4.53 -7.90 0.37
N ASN A 182 -5.80 -8.30 0.41
CA ASN A 182 -6.29 -9.31 1.36
C ASN A 182 -5.66 -10.68 1.11
N TRP A 183 -5.48 -11.07 -0.15
CA TRP A 183 -4.80 -12.31 -0.51
C TRP A 183 -3.33 -12.31 -0.04
N LEU A 184 -2.61 -11.21 -0.28
CA LEU A 184 -1.22 -11.09 0.17
C LEU A 184 -1.13 -11.09 1.70
N GLU A 185 -2.02 -10.38 2.38
CA GLU A 185 -2.09 -10.40 3.84
C GLU A 185 -2.34 -11.82 4.40
N GLN A 186 -3.23 -12.58 3.78
CA GLN A 186 -3.45 -13.98 4.17
C GLN A 186 -2.20 -14.83 3.95
N LEU A 187 -1.50 -14.64 2.84
CA LEU A 187 -0.24 -15.35 2.57
C LEU A 187 0.86 -14.98 3.56
N SER A 188 0.95 -13.72 3.97
CA SER A 188 1.95 -13.26 4.95
C SER A 188 1.76 -13.86 6.35
N LYS A 189 0.56 -14.35 6.66
CA LYS A 189 0.25 -15.06 7.90
C LYS A 189 0.60 -16.57 7.87
N LEU A 190 0.99 -17.08 6.70
CA LEU A 190 1.43 -18.47 6.60
C LEU A 190 2.83 -18.63 7.20
N GLU A 191 2.98 -19.60 8.10
CA GLU A 191 4.29 -19.97 8.63
C GLU A 191 5.20 -20.47 7.51
N ILE A 192 6.34 -19.80 7.33
CA ILE A 192 7.38 -20.27 6.42
C ILE A 192 8.25 -21.27 7.18
N LYS A 193 8.11 -22.55 6.87
CA LYS A 193 9.02 -23.58 7.37
C LYS A 193 10.30 -23.55 6.54
N ILE A 194 11.36 -22.98 7.08
CA ILE A 194 12.68 -23.03 6.44
C ILE A 194 13.31 -24.38 6.78
N ILE A 195 13.43 -25.22 5.78
CA ILE A 195 14.18 -26.48 5.89
C ILE A 195 15.65 -26.15 5.65
N ARG A 196 16.43 -26.03 6.71
CA ARG A 196 17.88 -25.88 6.62
C ARG A 196 18.50 -27.24 6.30
N LYS A 197 19.10 -27.35 5.13
CA LYS A 197 19.91 -28.52 4.75
C LYS A 197 21.31 -28.30 5.30
N MET A 198 21.64 -28.88 6.46
CA MET A 198 23.02 -28.88 6.95
C MET A 198 23.86 -29.78 6.07
N ALA A 199 24.80 -29.20 5.34
CA ALA A 199 25.88 -29.92 4.66
C ALA A 199 26.95 -30.29 5.69
N ALA A 200 26.70 -31.31 6.45
CA ALA A 200 27.76 -32.01 7.21
C ALA A 200 27.68 -33.48 6.83
N GLY A 201 28.79 -34.06 6.54
CA GLY A 201 28.87 -35.42 6.02
C GLY A 201 27.92 -36.40 6.72
N ASP A 202 27.15 -37.05 5.93
CA ASP A 202 26.37 -38.25 6.15
C ASP A 202 25.15 -38.27 7.07
N SER A 203 24.71 -37.18 7.66
CA SER A 203 23.40 -37.16 8.31
C SER A 203 22.61 -35.87 7.98
N VAL A 204 21.52 -36.02 7.23
CA VAL A 204 20.55 -34.95 7.01
C VAL A 204 19.67 -34.85 8.24
N MET A 205 19.97 -33.94 9.16
CA MET A 205 19.03 -33.53 10.19
C MET A 205 18.16 -32.41 9.60
N MET A 206 16.86 -32.67 9.45
CA MET A 206 15.88 -31.64 9.13
C MET A 206 15.44 -30.98 10.45
N GLU A 207 15.96 -29.80 10.71
CA GLU A 207 15.46 -28.95 11.79
C GLU A 207 14.45 -27.98 11.17
N SER A 208 13.19 -28.09 11.57
CA SER A 208 12.18 -27.11 11.19
C SER A 208 12.29 -25.91 12.15
N ALA A 209 12.94 -24.84 11.71
CA ALA A 209 12.83 -23.58 12.41
C ALA A 209 11.48 -22.93 12.03
N THR A 210 10.58 -22.82 12.98
CA THR A 210 9.45 -21.90 12.89
C THR A 210 10.02 -20.50 13.03
N GLN A 211 10.05 -19.75 11.93
CA GLN A 211 10.32 -18.33 11.99
C GLN A 211 9.02 -17.65 12.42
N GLU A 212 9.11 -16.74 13.37
CA GLU A 212 7.96 -15.89 13.69
C GLU A 212 7.46 -15.22 12.42
N PRO A 213 6.13 -15.11 12.20
CA PRO A 213 5.60 -14.41 11.06
C PRO A 213 6.15 -12.99 11.04
N LEU A 214 6.41 -12.46 9.85
CA LEU A 214 6.79 -11.05 9.71
C LEU A 214 5.75 -10.20 10.45
N PRO A 215 6.20 -9.27 11.32
CA PRO A 215 5.30 -8.47 12.12
C PRO A 215 4.27 -7.79 11.22
N LEU A 216 3.00 -7.87 11.59
CA LEU A 216 1.92 -7.20 10.89
C LEU A 216 2.11 -5.68 11.02
N TYR A 217 1.62 -4.92 10.05
CA TYR A 217 1.66 -3.45 10.11
C TYR A 217 1.03 -2.90 11.41
N GLU A 218 0.02 -3.56 11.92
CA GLU A 218 -0.61 -3.27 13.20
C GLU A 218 0.38 -3.33 14.37
N ASP A 219 1.38 -4.21 14.31
CA ASP A 219 2.43 -4.31 15.33
C ASP A 219 3.38 -3.11 15.31
N TYR A 220 3.45 -2.36 14.20
CA TYR A 220 4.23 -1.12 14.09
C TYR A 220 3.42 0.14 14.43
N VAL A 221 2.10 0.07 14.35
CA VAL A 221 1.21 1.23 14.58
C VAL A 221 0.79 1.34 16.04
N ASP A 222 0.80 0.24 16.80
CA ASP A 222 0.33 0.20 18.19
C ASP A 222 1.40 0.49 19.26
N HIS A 223 2.60 0.87 18.88
CA HIS A 223 3.58 1.39 19.83
C HIS A 223 3.40 2.89 20.05
N LYS A 224 2.36 3.22 20.82
CA LYS A 224 2.24 4.51 21.51
C LYS A 224 3.06 4.54 22.78
#